data_27ffa2366d093f4bab7b92405acb8fc2
#
_entry.id   27ffa2366d093f4bab7b92405acb8fc2
#
_cell.length_a   1.000
_cell.length_b   1.000
_cell.length_c   1.000
_cell.angle_alpha   90.00
_cell.angle_beta   90.00
_cell.angle_gamma   90.00
#
_symmetry.space_group_name_H-M   'P 1'
#
loop_
_entity.id
_entity.type
_entity.pdbx_description
1 polymer ?
#
loop_
_entity_poly.entity_id
_entity_poly.type
_entity_poly.pdbx_seq_one_letter_code
_entity_poly.pdbx_strand_id
1 'polypeptide(L)'
;MDVLRPKELDTHPGDRIVGWARGQLEIARSILDNPGGGLLFAAQTIGQVKAGLRERDEDRWAGSVAKLDEAEDAAVRREFATSRRLIDEVLAGLS
;
A
#
# COMPACT_ATOMS: atom_id res chain seq x y z
N MET A 1 22.46 11.82 16.79
CA MET A 1 21.87 11.46 16.55
C MET A 1 21.19 11.22 16.48
N ASP A 2 21.03 11.53 16.41
CA ASP A 2 20.30 11.33 16.31
C ASP A 2 19.62 11.41 15.95
N VAL A 3 19.67 11.52 15.82
CA VAL A 3 19.04 11.56 15.46
C VAL A 3 18.24 11.89 15.26
N LEU A 4 18.24 12.32 15.02
CA LEU A 4 17.42 12.52 14.87
C LEU A 4 16.61 12.65 14.63
N ARG A 5 16.56 13.05 14.23
CA ARG A 5 15.71 13.08 14.06
C ARG A 5 14.50 12.34 14.20
N PRO A 6 14.45 11.34 14.68
CA PRO A 6 13.29 10.52 14.91
C PRO A 6 12.12 11.26 15.51
N LYS A 7 12.43 12.20 16.33
CA LYS A 7 11.39 13.00 16.94
C LYS A 7 10.57 13.76 15.91
N GLU A 8 11.24 14.29 14.93
CA GLU A 8 10.53 14.99 13.87
C GLU A 8 9.62 14.06 13.11
N LEU A 9 10.05 12.84 12.93
CA LEU A 9 9.23 11.86 12.25
C LEU A 9 7.97 11.56 13.04
N ASP A 10 8.07 11.57 14.35
CA ASP A 10 6.92 11.29 15.20
C ASP A 10 5.92 12.43 15.22
N THR A 11 6.34 13.63 14.81
CA THR A 11 5.45 14.78 14.79
C THR A 11 4.24 14.54 13.89
N HIS A 12 4.44 13.79 12.80
CA HIS A 12 3.38 13.55 11.83
C HIS A 12 3.26 12.07 11.55
N PRO A 13 2.81 11.29 12.56
CA PRO A 13 2.77 9.84 12.38
C PRO A 13 1.83 9.41 11.25
N GLY A 14 0.74 10.14 11.00
CA GLY A 14 -0.14 9.82 9.90
C GLY A 14 0.55 9.97 8.55
N ASP A 15 1.38 11.00 8.42
CA ASP A 15 2.11 11.23 7.18
C ASP A 15 3.16 10.17 6.95
N ARG A 16 3.76 9.67 8.01
CA ARG A 16 4.76 8.61 7.88
C ARG A 16 4.15 7.33 7.33
N ILE A 17 2.97 6.95 7.84
CA ILE A 17 2.31 5.75 7.32
C ILE A 17 1.90 5.96 5.87
N VAL A 18 1.44 7.16 5.52
CA VAL A 18 1.07 7.48 4.15
C VAL A 18 2.26 7.34 3.22
N GLY A 19 3.40 7.91 3.60
CA GLY A 19 4.61 7.83 2.78
C GLY A 19 5.07 6.40 2.58
N TRP A 20 5.06 5.62 3.65
CA TRP A 20 5.43 4.21 3.58
C TRP A 20 4.46 3.45 2.66
N ALA A 21 3.16 3.66 2.84
CA ALA A 21 2.16 2.97 2.05
C ALA A 21 2.29 3.31 0.57
N ARG A 22 2.49 4.59 0.26
CA ARG A 22 2.67 5.00 -1.13
C ARG A 22 3.85 4.31 -1.76
N GLY A 23 4.99 4.30 -1.07
CA GLY A 23 6.18 3.67 -1.60
C GLY A 23 5.98 2.20 -1.89
N GLN A 24 5.35 1.50 -0.95
CA GLN A 24 5.09 0.08 -1.12
C GLN A 24 4.13 -0.19 -2.27
N LEU A 25 3.06 0.61 -2.37
CA LEU A 25 2.07 0.41 -3.42
C LEU A 25 2.62 0.75 -4.80
N GLU A 26 3.52 1.72 -4.88
CA GLU A 26 4.17 2.03 -6.15
C GLU A 26 5.04 0.87 -6.60
N ILE A 27 5.71 0.21 -5.67
CA ILE A 27 6.50 -0.98 -6.00
C ILE A 27 5.58 -2.09 -6.51
N ALA A 28 4.49 -2.35 -5.80
CA ALA A 28 3.54 -3.38 -6.23
C ALA A 28 2.97 -3.07 -7.60
N ARG A 29 2.62 -1.81 -7.84
CA ARG A 29 2.09 -1.40 -9.13
C ARG A 29 3.09 -1.64 -10.25
N SER A 30 4.34 -1.32 -10.01
CA SER A 30 5.40 -1.55 -10.98
C SER A 30 5.53 -3.02 -11.34
N ILE A 31 5.42 -3.88 -10.34
CA ILE A 31 5.49 -5.32 -10.57
C ILE A 31 4.29 -5.78 -11.40
N LEU A 32 3.11 -5.23 -11.12
CA LEU A 32 1.91 -5.61 -11.87
C LEU A 32 1.97 -5.16 -13.33
N ASP A 33 2.72 -4.10 -13.63
CA ASP A 33 2.92 -3.69 -15.02
C ASP A 33 3.73 -4.71 -15.81
N ASN A 34 4.63 -5.42 -15.13
CA ASN A 34 5.49 -6.39 -15.77
C ASN A 34 5.79 -7.48 -14.75
N PRO A 35 4.80 -8.34 -14.47
CA PRO A 35 4.90 -9.21 -13.31
C PRO A 35 6.01 -10.24 -13.38
N GLY A 36 6.27 -10.83 -14.57
CA GLY A 36 7.28 -11.85 -14.62
C GLY A 36 7.08 -12.88 -13.53
N GLY A 37 8.07 -13.02 -12.65
CA GLY A 37 7.97 -13.90 -11.50
C GLY A 37 7.64 -13.20 -10.20
N GLY A 38 7.27 -11.91 -10.27
CA GLY A 38 7.08 -11.10 -9.07
C GLY A 38 5.68 -11.04 -8.50
N LEU A 39 4.75 -11.81 -9.05
CA LEU A 39 3.36 -11.72 -8.65
C LEU A 39 3.16 -11.96 -7.14
N LEU A 40 3.81 -12.98 -6.61
CA LEU A 40 3.67 -13.28 -5.20
C LEU A 40 4.17 -12.11 -4.34
N PHE A 41 5.28 -11.51 -4.75
CA PHE A 41 5.84 -10.38 -4.03
C PHE A 41 4.88 -9.19 -4.06
N ALA A 42 4.25 -8.94 -5.21
CA ALA A 42 3.27 -7.86 -5.32
C ALA A 42 2.09 -8.11 -4.38
N ALA A 43 1.56 -9.33 -4.37
CA ALA A 43 0.44 -9.67 -3.51
C ALA A 43 0.82 -9.51 -2.04
N GLN A 44 2.01 -9.96 -1.66
CA GLN A 44 2.48 -9.81 -0.28
C GLN A 44 2.63 -8.35 0.10
N THR A 45 3.13 -7.53 -0.81
CA THR A 45 3.30 -6.11 -0.55
C THR A 45 1.96 -5.42 -0.32
N ILE A 46 0.96 -5.74 -1.15
CA ILE A 46 -0.38 -5.20 -0.96
C ILE A 46 -0.93 -5.61 0.40
N GLY A 47 -0.75 -6.87 0.77
CA GLY A 47 -1.20 -7.37 2.07
C GLY A 47 -0.54 -6.67 3.23
N GLN A 48 0.75 -6.37 3.12
CA GLN A 48 1.48 -5.66 4.17
C GLN A 48 0.96 -4.24 4.34
N VAL A 49 0.68 -3.55 3.23
CA VAL A 49 0.13 -2.20 3.32
C VAL A 49 -1.25 -2.23 3.96
N LYS A 50 -2.07 -3.19 3.55
CA LYS A 50 -3.39 -3.34 4.12
C LYS A 50 -3.31 -3.52 5.64
N ALA A 51 -2.46 -4.41 6.10
CA ALA A 51 -2.30 -4.66 7.53
C ALA A 51 -1.77 -3.43 8.25
N GLY A 52 -0.79 -2.76 7.67
CA GLY A 52 -0.20 -1.58 8.30
C GLY A 52 -1.19 -0.45 8.46
N LEU A 53 -2.00 -0.19 7.44
CA LEU A 53 -3.02 0.86 7.54
C LEU A 53 -4.07 0.51 8.57
N ARG A 54 -4.49 -0.75 8.60
CA ARG A 54 -5.49 -1.19 9.57
C ARG A 54 -4.99 -1.04 10.99
N GLU A 55 -3.73 -1.41 11.23
CA GLU A 55 -3.16 -1.30 12.57
C GLU A 55 -3.01 0.15 13.00
N ARG A 56 -2.73 1.02 12.04
CA ARG A 56 -2.50 2.42 12.36
C ARG A 56 -3.79 3.12 12.75
N ASP A 57 -4.85 2.95 11.96
CA ASP A 57 -6.13 3.58 12.24
C ASP A 57 -7.18 2.91 11.35
N GLU A 58 -7.82 1.91 11.90
CA GLU A 58 -8.73 1.08 11.13
C GLU A 58 -9.88 1.90 10.55
N ASP A 59 -10.43 2.81 11.34
CA ASP A 59 -11.58 3.59 10.88
C ASP A 59 -11.19 4.54 9.77
N ARG A 60 -10.06 5.22 9.92
CA ARG A 60 -9.61 6.19 8.94
C ARG A 60 -9.33 5.53 7.60
N TRP A 61 -8.75 4.34 7.63
CA TRP A 61 -8.27 3.70 6.41
C TRP A 61 -9.18 2.61 5.90
N ALA A 62 -10.40 2.51 6.44
CA ALA A 62 -11.30 1.41 6.10
C ALA A 62 -11.55 1.30 4.61
N GLY A 63 -11.78 2.42 3.93
CA GLY A 63 -12.01 2.41 2.49
C GLY A 63 -10.80 1.93 1.71
N SER A 64 -9.62 2.41 2.09
CA SER A 64 -8.38 1.99 1.44
C SER A 64 -8.12 0.50 1.69
N VAL A 65 -8.33 0.05 2.91
CA VAL A 65 -8.15 -1.36 3.25
C VAL A 65 -9.06 -2.24 2.41
N ALA A 66 -10.33 -1.83 2.23
CA ALA A 66 -11.26 -2.61 1.42
C ALA A 66 -10.79 -2.70 -0.03
N LYS A 67 -10.31 -1.59 -0.60
CA LYS A 67 -9.81 -1.60 -1.98
C LYS A 67 -8.54 -2.44 -2.10
N LEU A 68 -7.67 -2.38 -1.11
CA LEU A 68 -6.45 -3.19 -1.14
C LEU A 68 -6.76 -4.67 -1.02
N ASP A 69 -7.79 -5.03 -0.27
CA ASP A 69 -8.23 -6.42 -0.19
C ASP A 69 -8.66 -6.90 -1.57
N GLU A 70 -9.43 -6.09 -2.29
CA GLU A 70 -9.84 -6.44 -3.64
C GLU A 70 -8.65 -6.46 -4.60
N ALA A 71 -7.71 -5.53 -4.43
CA ALA A 71 -6.53 -5.48 -5.29
C ALA A 71 -5.67 -6.73 -5.10
N GLU A 72 -5.53 -7.17 -3.86
CA GLU A 72 -4.78 -8.40 -3.57
C GLU A 72 -5.44 -9.60 -4.23
N ASP A 73 -6.76 -9.72 -4.10
CA ASP A 73 -7.49 -10.81 -4.74
C ASP A 73 -7.34 -10.77 -6.25
N ALA A 74 -7.45 -9.58 -6.83
CA ALA A 74 -7.32 -9.44 -8.28
C ALA A 74 -5.92 -9.85 -8.75
N ALA A 75 -4.90 -9.47 -7.99
CA ALA A 75 -3.52 -9.85 -8.33
C ALA A 75 -3.37 -11.37 -8.32
N VAL A 76 -3.90 -12.03 -7.30
CA VAL A 76 -3.80 -13.48 -7.19
C VAL A 76 -4.53 -14.16 -8.35
N ARG A 77 -5.63 -13.59 -8.80
CA ARG A 77 -6.38 -14.13 -9.93
C ARG A 77 -5.83 -13.69 -11.28
N ARG A 78 -4.72 -12.98 -11.28
CA ARG A 78 -4.05 -12.47 -12.49
C ARG A 78 -4.89 -11.46 -13.26
N GLU A 79 -5.76 -10.77 -12.55
CA GLU A 79 -6.52 -9.65 -13.11
C GLU A 79 -5.72 -8.38 -12.88
N PHE A 80 -4.63 -8.24 -13.62
CA PHE A 80 -3.64 -7.22 -13.33
C PHE A 80 -4.16 -5.80 -13.54
N ALA A 81 -4.95 -5.59 -14.58
CA ALA A 81 -5.50 -4.27 -14.84
C ALA A 81 -6.42 -3.82 -13.71
N THR A 82 -7.25 -4.74 -13.20
CA THR A 82 -8.14 -4.44 -12.09
C THR A 82 -7.36 -4.14 -10.82
N SER A 83 -6.36 -4.97 -10.52
CA SER A 83 -5.53 -4.76 -9.34
C SER A 83 -4.82 -3.41 -9.42
N ARG A 84 -4.26 -3.08 -10.57
CA ARG A 84 -3.56 -1.82 -10.77
C ARG A 84 -4.47 -0.62 -10.61
N ARG A 85 -5.69 -0.71 -11.15
CA ARG A 85 -6.67 0.37 -11.02
C ARG A 85 -7.01 0.61 -9.56
N LEU A 86 -7.21 -0.46 -8.81
CA LEU A 86 -7.54 -0.34 -7.39
C LEU A 86 -6.39 0.28 -6.60
N ILE A 87 -5.15 -0.12 -6.92
CA ILE A 87 -3.98 0.49 -6.30
C ILE A 87 -3.92 1.98 -6.61
N ASP A 88 -4.17 2.36 -7.86
CA ASP A 88 -4.16 3.77 -8.24
C ASP A 88 -5.22 4.56 -7.47
N GLU A 89 -6.38 3.97 -7.25
CA GLU A 89 -7.43 4.62 -6.48
C GLU A 89 -6.99 4.84 -5.03
N VAL A 90 -6.33 3.84 -4.45
CA VAL A 90 -5.82 3.99 -3.09
C VAL A 90 -4.74 5.06 -3.05
N LEU A 91 -3.82 5.06 -4.01
CA LEU A 91 -2.76 6.06 -4.06
C LEU A 91 -3.33 7.46 -4.13
N ALA A 92 -4.37 7.65 -4.93
CA ALA A 92 -5.03 8.96 -5.01
C ALA A 92 -5.63 9.36 -3.68
N GLY A 93 -6.18 8.42 -2.94
CA GLY A 93 -6.78 8.70 -1.65
C GLY A 93 -5.79 8.91 -0.52
N LEU A 94 -4.54 8.51 -0.72
CA LEU A 94 -3.50 8.69 0.30
C LEU A 94 -2.86 10.07 0.25
N SER A 95 -3.15 10.85 -0.75
CA SER A 95 -2.50 12.16 -0.94
C SER A 95 -2.90 13.20 0.10
#